data_07394c0f7cb630f0e614cce8c87e6e68
#
_entry.id   07394c0f7cb630f0e614cce8c87e6e68
#
_cell.length_a   1.000
_cell.length_b   1.000
_cell.length_c   1.000
_cell.angle_alpha   90.00
_cell.angle_beta   90.00
_cell.angle_gamma   90.00
#
_symmetry.space_group_name_H-M   'P 1'
#
loop_
_entity.id
_entity.type
_entity.pdbx_description
1 polymer ?
#
loop_
_entity_poly.entity_id
_entity_poly.type
_entity_poly.pdbx_seq_one_letter_code
_entity_poly.pdbx_strand_id
1 'polypeptide(L)'
;GAAETVPCNPEPRPMKPPRTESVRGAVLGLASGTVDGERGLVPAWLFEVAGRDGAAARTVAEPATAEGAGTPAPKDGRTVPGISYAVDDRKLTVTFWGGVCSTYALTVREEAASVMVKITDTPNKPGQACIMIAEEQSVTAQLQQPLGDRTVVDATTGKPLPRG
;
A
#
# COMPACT_ATOMS: atom_id res chain seq x y z
N GLY A 1 -52.54 19.35 12.50
CA GLY A 1 -51.18 19.66 12.71
C GLY A 1 -50.45 19.84 11.37
N ALA A 2 -49.80 20.93 11.17
CA ALA A 2 -48.98 21.13 9.97
C ALA A 2 -47.81 20.14 10.04
N ALA A 3 -47.69 19.26 9.02
CA ALA A 3 -46.48 18.47 8.85
C ALA A 3 -45.36 19.44 8.46
N GLU A 4 -44.37 19.61 9.30
CA GLU A 4 -43.15 20.26 8.93
C GLU A 4 -42.48 19.43 7.83
N THR A 5 -42.47 19.93 6.63
CA THR A 5 -41.70 19.41 5.54
C THR A 5 -40.23 19.70 5.85
N VAL A 6 -39.54 18.71 6.39
CA VAL A 6 -38.07 18.76 6.49
C VAL A 6 -37.55 18.75 5.05
N PRO A 7 -36.81 19.77 4.62
CA PRO A 7 -36.25 19.76 3.28
C PRO A 7 -35.30 18.56 3.12
N CYS A 8 -35.58 17.77 2.11
CA CYS A 8 -34.78 16.55 1.82
C CYS A 8 -33.37 16.85 1.28
N ASN A 9 -32.93 18.07 1.30
CA ASN A 9 -31.62 18.47 0.87
C ASN A 9 -31.00 19.42 1.90
N PRO A 10 -30.38 18.89 2.98
CA PRO A 10 -29.59 19.74 3.85
C PRO A 10 -28.47 20.35 3.03
N GLU A 11 -28.39 21.68 3.07
CA GLU A 11 -27.24 22.38 2.49
C GLU A 11 -25.93 21.67 2.95
N PRO A 12 -25.00 21.38 2.04
CA PRO A 12 -23.74 20.78 2.40
C PRO A 12 -23.07 21.67 3.43
N ARG A 13 -22.94 21.19 4.66
CA ARG A 13 -22.18 21.91 5.68
C ARG A 13 -20.77 22.07 5.15
N PRO A 14 -20.19 23.27 5.22
CA PRO A 14 -18.80 23.45 4.84
C PRO A 14 -17.96 22.48 5.64
N MET A 15 -17.33 21.53 4.96
CA MET A 15 -16.38 20.61 5.59
C MET A 15 -15.23 21.45 6.13
N LYS A 16 -14.98 21.35 7.44
CA LYS A 16 -13.77 21.94 8.00
C LYS A 16 -12.57 21.31 7.28
N PRO A 17 -11.62 22.13 6.80
CA PRO A 17 -10.42 21.59 6.19
C PRO A 17 -9.73 20.63 7.16
N PRO A 18 -9.08 19.58 6.65
CA PRO A 18 -8.36 18.65 7.49
C PRO A 18 -7.37 19.41 8.35
N ARG A 19 -7.40 19.15 9.66
CA ARG A 19 -6.54 19.85 10.61
C ARG A 19 -5.11 19.36 10.40
N THR A 20 -4.25 20.20 9.92
CA THR A 20 -2.83 19.94 9.81
C THR A 20 -2.17 20.26 11.15
N GLU A 21 -1.53 19.28 11.76
CA GLU A 21 -0.71 19.48 12.96
C GLU A 21 0.76 19.52 12.55
N SER A 22 1.53 20.42 13.15
CA SER A 22 2.96 20.54 12.88
C SER A 22 3.75 19.61 13.77
N VAL A 23 4.55 18.75 13.17
CA VAL A 23 5.51 17.88 13.86
C VAL A 23 6.82 18.64 14.04
N ARG A 24 7.33 18.76 15.27
CA ARG A 24 8.58 19.46 15.61
C ARG A 24 9.80 18.55 15.60
N GLY A 25 9.60 17.26 15.85
CA GLY A 25 10.67 16.29 15.91
C GLY A 25 10.14 14.86 15.92
N ALA A 26 11.01 13.93 15.60
CA ALA A 26 10.75 12.52 15.66
C ALA A 26 11.97 11.79 16.22
N VAL A 27 11.78 10.91 17.18
CA VAL A 27 12.82 10.07 17.77
C VAL A 27 12.33 8.62 17.82
N LEU A 28 13.24 7.69 17.64
CA LEU A 28 12.95 6.29 17.86
C LEU A 28 12.99 5.99 19.35
N GLY A 29 11.95 5.38 19.86
CA GLY A 29 11.80 5.02 21.27
C GLY A 29 10.99 3.76 21.45
N LEU A 30 10.44 3.60 22.64
CA LEU A 30 9.56 2.48 22.99
C LEU A 30 8.18 3.02 23.38
N ALA A 31 7.14 2.37 22.92
CA ALA A 31 5.76 2.64 23.29
C ALA A 31 5.03 1.37 23.67
N SER A 32 3.95 1.50 24.43
CA SER A 32 3.08 0.36 24.72
C SER A 32 2.40 -0.12 23.46
N GLY A 33 2.52 -1.39 23.17
CA GLY A 33 1.91 -2.02 22.01
C GLY A 33 1.53 -3.47 22.27
N THR A 34 1.03 -4.14 21.27
CA THR A 34 0.69 -5.56 21.33
C THR A 34 1.52 -6.31 20.30
N VAL A 35 2.21 -7.37 20.74
CA VAL A 35 2.95 -8.28 19.89
C VAL A 35 2.42 -9.68 20.18
N ASP A 36 2.02 -10.40 19.14
CA ASP A 36 1.47 -11.76 19.22
C ASP A 36 0.31 -11.90 20.27
N GLY A 37 -0.48 -10.84 20.43
CA GLY A 37 -1.59 -10.81 21.38
C GLY A 37 -1.20 -10.44 22.83
N GLU A 38 0.07 -10.28 23.14
CA GLU A 38 0.56 -9.87 24.45
C GLU A 38 0.93 -8.38 24.49
N ARG A 39 0.61 -7.71 25.59
CA ARG A 39 1.02 -6.31 25.80
C ARG A 39 2.48 -6.25 26.19
N GLY A 40 3.22 -5.35 25.56
CA GLY A 40 4.62 -5.12 25.82
C GLY A 40 5.07 -3.75 25.33
N LEU A 41 6.36 -3.48 25.51
CA LEU A 41 6.99 -2.32 24.90
C LEU A 41 7.47 -2.69 23.50
N VAL A 42 7.06 -1.92 22.53
CA VAL A 42 7.43 -2.10 21.12
C VAL A 42 8.22 -0.89 20.63
N PRO A 43 9.17 -1.07 19.70
CA PRO A 43 9.81 0.06 19.05
C PRO A 43 8.75 0.95 18.39
N ALA A 44 8.87 2.25 18.62
CA ALA A 44 7.91 3.23 18.09
C ALA A 44 8.63 4.52 17.70
N TRP A 45 8.09 5.18 16.68
CA TRP A 45 8.43 6.56 16.41
C TRP A 45 7.63 7.47 17.32
N LEU A 46 8.34 8.30 18.07
CA LEU A 46 7.75 9.30 18.95
C LEU A 46 7.83 10.65 18.24
N PHE A 47 6.67 11.20 17.91
CA PHE A 47 6.55 12.51 17.27
C PHE A 47 6.14 13.54 18.28
N GLU A 48 6.90 14.62 18.35
CA GLU A 48 6.50 15.80 19.13
C GLU A 48 5.64 16.71 18.26
N VAL A 49 4.37 16.81 18.62
CA VAL A 49 3.38 17.62 17.91
C VAL A 49 3.18 18.93 18.64
N ALA A 50 3.30 20.06 17.93
CA ALA A 50 3.11 21.37 18.51
C ALA A 50 1.68 21.55 19.03
N GLY A 51 1.57 22.03 20.27
CA GLY A 51 0.29 22.44 20.81
C GLY A 51 -0.25 23.68 20.09
N ARG A 52 -1.57 23.82 20.06
CA ARG A 52 -2.27 24.99 19.50
C ARG A 52 -2.64 25.95 20.61
N ASP A 53 -2.71 27.23 20.25
CA ASP A 53 -3.28 28.28 21.11
C ASP A 53 -2.71 28.33 22.55
N GLY A 54 -1.42 28.11 22.67
CA GLY A 54 -0.75 28.07 23.96
C GLY A 54 -0.84 26.76 24.73
N ALA A 55 -1.42 25.72 24.11
CA ALA A 55 -1.41 24.36 24.65
C ALA A 55 0.00 23.77 24.63
N ALA A 56 0.31 22.89 25.58
CA ALA A 56 1.58 22.17 25.60
C ALA A 56 1.73 21.25 24.39
N ALA A 57 2.96 21.08 23.89
CA ALA A 57 3.28 20.08 22.92
C ALA A 57 2.97 18.68 23.48
N ARG A 58 2.52 17.77 22.60
CA ARG A 58 2.21 16.38 22.97
C ARG A 58 3.07 15.41 22.18
N THR A 59 3.35 14.28 22.76
CA THR A 59 4.03 13.18 22.08
C THR A 59 3.00 12.20 21.53
N VAL A 60 3.11 11.89 20.24
CA VAL A 60 2.33 10.85 19.57
C VAL A 60 3.26 9.70 19.24
N ALA A 61 2.90 8.49 19.61
CA ALA A 61 3.68 7.29 19.34
C ALA A 61 3.04 6.49 18.20
N GLU A 62 3.85 6.18 17.19
CA GLU A 62 3.49 5.27 16.09
C GLU A 62 4.38 4.04 16.15
N PRO A 63 3.83 2.82 16.25
CA PRO A 63 4.63 1.61 16.34
C PRO A 63 5.58 1.49 15.14
N ALA A 64 6.87 1.32 15.42
CA ALA A 64 7.87 0.97 14.42
C ALA A 64 7.95 -0.55 14.32
N THR A 65 6.89 -1.17 13.80
CA THR A 65 6.88 -2.62 13.56
C THR A 65 7.81 -2.98 12.41
N ALA A 66 8.24 -4.24 12.33
CA ALA A 66 9.07 -4.70 11.21
C ALA A 66 8.40 -4.50 9.84
N GLU A 67 7.08 -4.39 9.79
CA GLU A 67 6.31 -3.99 8.62
C GLU A 67 6.33 -2.47 8.39
N GLY A 68 6.58 -1.67 9.43
CA GLY A 68 6.73 -0.21 9.35
C GLY A 68 8.18 0.27 9.39
N ALA A 69 9.13 -0.57 9.84
CA ALA A 69 10.57 -0.28 9.82
C ALA A 69 11.23 -0.63 8.47
N GLY A 70 10.49 -1.29 7.59
CA GLY A 70 10.87 -1.35 6.20
C GLY A 70 10.98 0.08 5.66
N THR A 71 11.95 0.34 4.79
CA THR A 71 12.00 1.49 3.89
C THR A 71 10.58 2.01 3.72
N PRO A 72 10.28 3.31 3.94
CA PRO A 72 8.94 3.80 3.71
C PRO A 72 8.51 3.24 2.36
N ALA A 73 7.51 2.36 2.39
CA ALA A 73 6.92 1.87 1.15
C ALA A 73 6.68 3.12 0.34
N PRO A 74 7.18 3.21 -0.88
CA PRO A 74 7.00 4.41 -1.68
C PRO A 74 5.51 4.74 -1.57
N LYS A 75 5.19 5.92 -1.11
CA LYS A 75 3.82 6.35 -0.80
C LYS A 75 2.88 6.22 -2.01
N ASP A 76 3.42 5.81 -3.12
CA ASP A 76 2.81 5.65 -4.43
C ASP A 76 2.88 4.22 -4.97
N GLY A 77 3.27 3.24 -4.15
CA GLY A 77 3.31 1.84 -4.53
C GLY A 77 1.92 1.24 -4.63
N ARG A 78 1.14 1.66 -5.61
CA ARG A 78 -0.07 0.96 -5.98
C ARG A 78 0.31 -0.42 -6.47
N THR A 79 -0.45 -1.41 -6.10
CA THR A 79 -0.31 -2.76 -6.65
C THR A 79 -1.42 -3.01 -7.65
N VAL A 80 -1.09 -3.76 -8.69
CA VAL A 80 -2.02 -4.12 -9.75
C VAL A 80 -2.18 -5.63 -9.76
N PRO A 81 -3.42 -6.16 -9.83
CA PRO A 81 -3.64 -7.59 -9.89
C PRO A 81 -3.18 -8.18 -11.22
N GLY A 82 -2.51 -9.33 -11.16
CA GLY A 82 -2.20 -10.12 -12.34
C GLY A 82 -3.44 -10.82 -12.91
N ILE A 83 -3.39 -11.12 -14.21
CA ILE A 83 -4.45 -11.88 -14.92
C ILE A 83 -4.00 -13.32 -15.13
N SER A 84 -2.79 -13.51 -15.64
CA SER A 84 -2.22 -14.80 -15.96
C SER A 84 -0.70 -14.77 -15.91
N TYR A 85 -0.08 -15.93 -15.93
CA TYR A 85 1.36 -16.03 -16.03
C TYR A 85 1.80 -17.02 -17.12
N ALA A 86 2.98 -16.79 -17.64
CA ALA A 86 3.70 -17.75 -18.47
C ALA A 86 5.11 -17.95 -17.90
N VAL A 87 5.68 -19.11 -18.08
CA VAL A 87 7.04 -19.41 -17.65
C VAL A 87 7.81 -20.10 -18.78
N ASP A 88 9.01 -19.62 -19.01
CA ASP A 88 9.98 -20.22 -19.90
C ASP A 88 11.27 -20.46 -19.10
N ASP A 89 11.54 -21.71 -18.76
CA ASP A 89 12.57 -22.16 -17.83
C ASP A 89 12.45 -21.41 -16.47
N ARG A 90 13.24 -20.38 -16.25
CA ARG A 90 13.21 -19.55 -15.03
C ARG A 90 12.71 -18.13 -15.26
N LYS A 91 12.33 -17.80 -16.49
CA LYS A 91 11.76 -16.50 -16.82
C LYS A 91 10.25 -16.54 -16.59
N LEU A 92 9.80 -15.86 -15.55
CA LEU A 92 8.38 -15.72 -15.25
C LEU A 92 7.86 -14.43 -15.86
N THR A 93 6.78 -14.52 -16.62
CA THR A 93 6.06 -13.38 -17.20
C THR A 93 4.67 -13.33 -16.60
N VAL A 94 4.25 -12.17 -16.10
CA VAL A 94 2.89 -11.95 -15.59
C VAL A 94 2.21 -10.91 -16.46
N THR A 95 1.02 -11.25 -16.94
CA THR A 95 0.15 -10.37 -17.75
C THR A 95 -0.86 -9.70 -16.85
N PHE A 96 -1.14 -8.42 -17.11
CA PHE A 96 -2.06 -7.60 -16.32
C PHE A 96 -2.62 -6.44 -17.15
N TRP A 97 -3.66 -5.79 -16.65
CA TRP A 97 -4.17 -4.55 -17.23
C TRP A 97 -3.52 -3.36 -16.51
N GLY A 98 -2.83 -2.51 -17.24
CA GLY A 98 -2.11 -1.36 -16.71
C GLY A 98 -2.41 -0.08 -17.48
N GLY A 99 -2.30 1.06 -16.81
CA GLY A 99 -2.42 2.38 -17.41
C GLY A 99 -1.18 2.78 -18.20
N VAL A 100 -1.34 3.67 -19.16
CA VAL A 100 -0.25 4.14 -20.05
C VAL A 100 0.69 5.16 -19.41
N CYS A 101 0.35 5.67 -18.24
CA CYS A 101 1.12 6.74 -17.55
C CYS A 101 1.96 6.23 -16.37
N SER A 102 2.14 4.94 -16.27
CA SER A 102 2.89 4.32 -15.19
C SER A 102 3.96 3.37 -15.72
N THR A 103 4.95 3.14 -14.88
CA THR A 103 5.94 2.08 -15.04
C THR A 103 5.63 0.96 -14.08
N TYR A 104 5.72 -0.27 -14.54
CA TYR A 104 5.38 -1.45 -13.75
C TYR A 104 6.62 -2.30 -13.48
N ALA A 105 6.69 -2.86 -12.28
CA ALA A 105 7.75 -3.77 -11.88
C ALA A 105 7.17 -5.03 -11.23
N LEU A 106 7.78 -6.17 -11.50
CA LEU A 106 7.41 -7.45 -10.91
C LEU A 106 8.39 -7.79 -9.78
N THR A 107 7.86 -7.96 -8.59
CA THR A 107 8.59 -8.52 -7.45
C THR A 107 8.17 -9.95 -7.26
N VAL A 108 9.13 -10.84 -7.06
CA VAL A 108 8.92 -12.27 -6.88
C VAL A 108 9.51 -12.72 -5.55
N ARG A 109 8.75 -13.47 -4.79
CA ARG A 109 9.21 -14.17 -3.60
C ARG A 109 8.98 -15.67 -3.79
N GLU A 110 10.05 -16.42 -3.80
CA GLU A 110 10.02 -17.88 -4.00
C GLU A 110 9.88 -18.59 -2.65
N GLU A 111 8.92 -19.48 -2.58
CA GLU A 111 8.65 -20.35 -1.45
C GLU A 111 8.71 -21.82 -1.88
N ALA A 112 8.67 -22.76 -0.93
CA ALA A 112 8.78 -24.19 -1.23
C ALA A 112 7.65 -24.71 -2.13
N ALA A 113 6.42 -24.26 -1.91
CA ALA A 113 5.21 -24.72 -2.62
C ALA A 113 4.58 -23.65 -3.53
N SER A 114 5.05 -22.41 -3.46
CA SER A 114 4.47 -21.29 -4.20
C SER A 114 5.51 -20.26 -4.62
N VAL A 115 5.13 -19.47 -5.58
CA VAL A 115 5.86 -18.29 -6.01
C VAL A 115 4.91 -17.10 -5.90
N MET A 116 5.17 -16.22 -4.92
CA MET A 116 4.38 -15.02 -4.72
C MET A 116 4.85 -13.94 -5.68
N VAL A 117 3.92 -13.36 -6.41
CA VAL A 117 4.20 -12.26 -7.37
C VAL A 117 3.45 -11.00 -6.96
N LYS A 118 4.09 -9.86 -7.11
CA LYS A 118 3.49 -8.55 -6.86
C LYS A 118 3.90 -7.58 -7.96
N ILE A 119 2.91 -7.00 -8.62
CA ILE A 119 3.12 -5.96 -9.63
C ILE A 119 2.97 -4.61 -8.95
N THR A 120 4.01 -3.80 -9.00
CA THR A 120 4.02 -2.44 -8.45
C THR A 120 3.84 -1.45 -9.58
N ASP A 121 2.92 -0.52 -9.40
CA ASP A 121 2.63 0.60 -10.27
C ASP A 121 3.34 1.86 -9.75
N THR A 122 4.17 2.48 -10.59
CA THR A 122 4.83 3.75 -10.29
C THR A 122 4.45 4.79 -11.34
N PRO A 123 3.72 5.84 -10.96
CA PRO A 123 3.38 6.91 -11.89
C PRO A 123 4.63 7.57 -12.49
N ASN A 124 4.66 7.71 -13.82
CA ASN A 124 5.79 8.35 -14.52
C ASN A 124 5.91 9.85 -14.19
N LYS A 125 4.77 10.50 -13.94
CA LYS A 125 4.68 11.93 -13.59
C LYS A 125 3.68 12.10 -12.44
N PRO A 126 4.11 11.97 -11.18
CA PRO A 126 3.23 12.17 -10.03
C PRO A 126 2.56 13.54 -10.06
N GLY A 127 1.26 13.58 -9.74
CA GLY A 127 0.48 14.82 -9.68
C GLY A 127 0.03 15.39 -11.02
N GLN A 128 0.36 14.78 -12.15
CA GLN A 128 -0.18 15.16 -13.45
C GLN A 128 -1.41 14.34 -13.82
N ALA A 129 -2.34 14.95 -14.52
CA ALA A 129 -3.48 14.24 -15.08
C ALA A 129 -3.01 13.25 -16.14
N CYS A 130 -3.55 12.03 -16.09
CA CYS A 130 -3.31 10.99 -17.05
C CYS A 130 -4.62 10.59 -17.73
N ILE A 131 -4.56 10.27 -19.00
CA ILE A 131 -5.69 9.66 -19.70
C ILE A 131 -5.96 8.26 -19.11
N MET A 132 -7.23 7.98 -18.85
CA MET A 132 -7.69 6.72 -18.25
C MET A 132 -7.80 5.62 -19.32
N ILE A 133 -6.66 5.25 -19.91
CA ILE A 133 -6.55 4.13 -20.84
C ILE A 133 -5.83 3.00 -20.15
N ALA A 134 -6.46 1.83 -20.12
CA ALA A 134 -5.84 0.58 -19.68
C ALA A 134 -5.52 -0.29 -20.90
N GLU A 135 -4.33 -0.86 -20.90
CA GLU A 135 -3.83 -1.77 -21.90
C GLU A 135 -3.35 -3.06 -21.24
N GLU A 136 -3.44 -4.16 -22.00
CA GLU A 136 -2.82 -5.40 -21.57
C GLU A 136 -1.30 -5.25 -21.66
N GLN A 137 -0.64 -5.46 -20.55
CA GLN A 137 0.80 -5.34 -20.40
C GLN A 137 1.36 -6.61 -19.74
N SER A 138 2.66 -6.78 -19.85
CA SER A 138 3.35 -7.86 -19.16
C SER A 138 4.63 -7.37 -18.50
N VAL A 139 4.95 -8.00 -17.38
CA VAL A 139 6.20 -7.78 -16.64
C VAL A 139 6.89 -9.12 -16.42
N THR A 140 8.20 -9.11 -16.42
CA THR A 140 9.01 -10.33 -16.28
C THR A 140 9.92 -10.27 -15.08
N ALA A 141 10.18 -11.43 -14.49
CA ALA A 141 11.19 -11.61 -13.47
C ALA A 141 11.92 -12.94 -13.66
N GLN A 142 13.15 -13.00 -13.20
CA GLN A 142 13.96 -14.21 -13.23
C GLN A 142 13.81 -14.95 -11.91
N LEU A 143 13.40 -16.22 -11.97
CA LEU A 143 13.36 -17.11 -10.82
C LEU A 143 14.77 -17.64 -10.52
N GLN A 144 15.03 -17.91 -9.25
CA GLN A 144 16.26 -18.56 -8.81
C GLN A 144 16.28 -20.06 -9.19
N GLN A 145 15.09 -20.68 -9.17
CA GLN A 145 14.88 -22.07 -9.55
C GLN A 145 13.73 -22.19 -10.56
N PRO A 146 13.72 -23.22 -11.42
CA PRO A 146 12.58 -23.48 -12.30
C PRO A 146 11.28 -23.55 -11.49
N LEU A 147 10.17 -23.10 -12.07
CA LEU A 147 8.88 -23.06 -11.37
C LEU A 147 8.45 -24.44 -10.85
N GLY A 148 8.64 -25.50 -11.66
CA GLY A 148 8.24 -26.84 -11.28
C GLY A 148 6.74 -26.94 -11.00
N ASP A 149 6.38 -27.64 -9.94
CA ASP A 149 4.99 -27.81 -9.50
C ASP A 149 4.50 -26.68 -8.57
N ARG A 150 5.28 -25.64 -8.36
CA ARG A 150 4.91 -24.52 -7.51
C ARG A 150 3.78 -23.70 -8.13
N THR A 151 2.86 -23.26 -7.29
CA THR A 151 1.75 -22.40 -7.70
C THR A 151 2.19 -20.94 -7.72
N VAL A 152 1.85 -20.21 -8.79
CA VAL A 152 2.06 -18.76 -8.84
C VAL A 152 0.86 -18.07 -8.21
N VAL A 153 1.10 -17.29 -7.16
CA VAL A 153 0.06 -16.59 -6.37
C VAL A 153 0.28 -15.10 -6.47
N ASP A 154 -0.78 -14.38 -6.79
CA ASP A 154 -0.78 -12.92 -6.76
C ASP A 154 -0.86 -12.43 -5.31
N ALA A 155 0.18 -11.75 -4.82
CA ALA A 155 0.22 -11.18 -3.47
C ALA A 155 -0.81 -10.07 -3.26
N THR A 156 -1.27 -9.42 -4.32
CA THR A 156 -2.29 -8.35 -4.24
C THR A 156 -3.68 -8.91 -3.93
N THR A 157 -4.03 -10.05 -4.52
CA THR A 157 -5.35 -10.68 -4.36
C THR A 157 -5.33 -11.88 -3.42
N GLY A 158 -4.16 -12.46 -3.15
CA GLY A 158 -3.99 -13.71 -2.41
C GLY A 158 -4.46 -14.95 -3.19
N LYS A 159 -4.76 -14.83 -4.48
CA LYS A 159 -5.29 -15.89 -5.33
C LYS A 159 -4.24 -16.44 -6.29
N PRO A 160 -4.29 -17.74 -6.62
CA PRO A 160 -3.44 -18.30 -7.64
C PRO A 160 -3.76 -17.71 -9.02
N LEU A 161 -2.73 -17.47 -9.81
CA LEU A 161 -2.86 -17.03 -11.19
C LEU A 161 -3.01 -18.25 -12.12
N PRO A 162 -3.87 -18.17 -13.14
CA PRO A 162 -3.93 -19.16 -14.19
C PRO A 162 -2.71 -19.05 -15.11
N ARG A 163 -2.33 -20.16 -15.71
CA ARG A 163 -1.31 -20.18 -16.75
C ARG A 163 -1.96 -19.70 -18.06
N GLY A 164 -1.35 -18.70 -18.70
CA GLY A 164 -1.76 -18.17 -19.99
C GLY A 164 -1.05 -18.80 -21.16
#